data_261ecf4e227411e2d9c9eec61b627374
#
_entry.id   261ecf4e227411e2d9c9eec61b627374
#
_cell.length_a   1.000
_cell.length_b   1.000
_cell.length_c   1.000
_cell.angle_alpha   90.00
_cell.angle_beta   90.00
_cell.angle_gamma   90.00
#
_symmetry.space_group_name_H-M   'P 1'
#
loop_
_entity.id
_entity.type
_entity.pdbx_description
1 polymer ?
#
loop_
_entity_poly.entity_id
_entity_poly.type
_entity_poly.pdbx_seq_one_letter_code
_entity_poly.pdbx_strand_id
1 'polypeptide(L)'
;MNDETSKLIAKVERFARQEQLFAPAEPGRALHLCAAVSGGADSMALLQVLLELRETFGYPLTACHVNHGLRGETADRDEAFVRAECARLGVPLTVFRPADVGVAVPPHAGEDWARRLRYACFAQLLAGGIDCIATAHTATDQAETLLFRLARGTGLHGAGGIRPKRPGYCRPLLGLTRAETEAVCMARGQRWVTDETNTGDDYARNRLRHAALPALGSVNEAAEENLARFCEKAARADAYFARQAATLLEEAGQRLPPKLPAGARYAREAGEGVWALEPLQKADPLILETALHSLTAPARAAEDR
;
A
#
# COMPACT_ATOMS: atom_id res chain seq x y z
N MET A 1 23.68 -1.32 -20.01
CA MET A 1 22.73 -0.90 -18.95
C MET A 1 23.40 0.24 -18.22
N ASN A 2 22.73 1.38 -18.01
CA ASN A 2 23.35 2.51 -17.30
C ASN A 2 23.52 2.10 -15.82
N ASP A 3 24.70 2.34 -15.24
CA ASP A 3 25.07 1.95 -13.86
C ASP A 3 24.03 2.44 -12.82
N GLU A 4 23.44 3.59 -13.04
CA GLU A 4 22.44 4.19 -12.16
C GLU A 4 21.11 3.41 -12.14
N THR A 5 20.60 3.01 -13.30
CA THR A 5 19.35 2.21 -13.37
C THR A 5 19.52 0.85 -12.70
N SER A 6 20.69 0.22 -12.88
CA SER A 6 21.00 -1.04 -12.20
C SER A 6 20.99 -0.89 -10.67
N LYS A 7 21.46 0.24 -10.15
CA LYS A 7 21.41 0.55 -8.72
C LYS A 7 19.96 0.73 -8.22
N LEU A 8 19.09 1.39 -9.01
CA LEU A 8 17.69 1.56 -8.66
C LEU A 8 16.94 0.22 -8.64
N ILE A 9 17.15 -0.64 -9.65
CA ILE A 9 16.57 -1.99 -9.67
C ILE A 9 17.07 -2.82 -8.46
N ALA A 10 18.36 -2.78 -8.16
CA ALA A 10 18.93 -3.47 -6.99
C ALA A 10 18.39 -2.91 -5.66
N LYS A 11 18.07 -1.60 -5.60
CA LYS A 11 17.38 -0.98 -4.44
C LYS A 11 15.99 -1.59 -4.23
N VAL A 12 15.20 -1.75 -5.31
CA VAL A 12 13.89 -2.39 -5.27
C VAL A 12 14.00 -3.88 -4.94
N GLU A 13 14.93 -4.61 -5.54
CA GLU A 13 15.17 -6.02 -5.24
C GLU A 13 15.46 -6.25 -3.75
N ARG A 14 16.36 -5.47 -3.17
CA ARG A 14 16.70 -5.54 -1.74
C ARG A 14 15.49 -5.27 -0.87
N PHE A 15 14.72 -4.22 -1.20
CA PHE A 15 13.48 -3.90 -0.49
C PHE A 15 12.46 -5.03 -0.60
N ALA A 16 12.26 -5.58 -1.81
CA ALA A 16 11.33 -6.69 -2.03
C ALA A 16 11.71 -7.95 -1.23
N ARG A 17 13.00 -8.26 -1.10
CA ARG A 17 13.51 -9.37 -0.27
C ARG A 17 13.30 -9.09 1.23
N GLN A 18 13.63 -7.88 1.68
CA GLN A 18 13.48 -7.47 3.07
C GLN A 18 12.02 -7.53 3.55
N GLU A 19 11.10 -7.04 2.74
CA GLU A 19 9.66 -7.00 3.04
C GLU A 19 8.90 -8.25 2.56
N GLN A 20 9.61 -9.24 2.00
CA GLN A 20 9.04 -10.49 1.47
C GLN A 20 7.85 -10.24 0.52
N LEU A 21 7.98 -9.24 -0.36
CA LEU A 21 6.86 -8.77 -1.20
C LEU A 21 6.34 -9.85 -2.13
N PHE A 22 7.24 -10.66 -2.68
CA PHE A 22 6.97 -11.70 -3.68
C PHE A 22 7.05 -13.12 -3.11
N ALA A 23 6.99 -13.25 -1.78
CA ALA A 23 6.93 -14.56 -1.16
C ALA A 23 5.58 -15.23 -1.48
N PRO A 24 5.58 -16.46 -2.04
CA PRO A 24 4.37 -17.21 -2.32
C PRO A 24 3.60 -17.53 -1.03
N ALA A 25 2.27 -17.60 -1.13
CA ALA A 25 1.42 -17.98 -0.01
C ALA A 25 1.60 -19.47 0.38
N GLU A 26 1.90 -20.31 -0.61
CA GLU A 26 2.08 -21.75 -0.43
C GLU A 26 3.47 -22.19 -0.94
N PRO A 27 4.19 -23.02 -0.19
CA PRO A 27 5.47 -23.56 -0.65
C PRO A 27 5.32 -24.32 -1.98
N GLY A 28 6.20 -24.04 -2.94
CA GLY A 28 6.24 -24.74 -4.24
C GLY A 28 5.28 -24.19 -5.30
N ARG A 29 4.41 -23.23 -4.98
CA ARG A 29 3.57 -22.51 -5.94
C ARG A 29 4.17 -21.15 -6.25
N ALA A 30 4.34 -20.80 -7.54
CA ALA A 30 4.78 -19.47 -7.93
C ALA A 30 3.68 -18.43 -7.62
N LEU A 31 4.08 -17.26 -7.10
CA LEU A 31 3.17 -16.14 -6.86
C LEU A 31 2.72 -15.55 -8.20
N HIS A 32 1.44 -15.58 -8.53
CA HIS A 32 0.93 -14.90 -9.71
C HIS A 32 0.75 -13.39 -9.44
N LEU A 33 1.62 -12.58 -10.01
CA LEU A 33 1.67 -11.14 -9.78
C LEU A 33 0.96 -10.35 -10.88
N CYS A 34 0.14 -9.38 -10.51
CA CYS A 34 -0.49 -8.46 -11.45
C CYS A 34 -0.06 -7.01 -11.18
N ALA A 35 0.52 -6.34 -12.17
CA ALA A 35 0.86 -4.93 -12.11
C ALA A 35 -0.36 -4.05 -12.38
N ALA A 36 -0.71 -3.15 -11.47
CA ALA A 36 -1.73 -2.13 -11.71
C ALA A 36 -1.12 -0.96 -12.49
N VAL A 37 -1.51 -0.80 -13.77
CA VAL A 37 -0.90 0.15 -14.70
C VAL A 37 -1.92 1.22 -15.08
N SER A 38 -1.65 2.48 -14.71
CA SER A 38 -2.48 3.64 -15.09
C SER A 38 -2.01 4.32 -16.38
N GLY A 39 -0.78 4.08 -16.81
CA GLY A 39 -0.12 4.77 -17.92
C GLY A 39 0.84 5.88 -17.48
N GLY A 40 0.72 6.39 -16.25
CA GLY A 40 1.65 7.39 -15.69
C GLY A 40 3.02 6.82 -15.34
N ALA A 41 4.02 7.71 -15.16
CA ALA A 41 5.43 7.37 -14.99
C ALA A 41 5.67 6.28 -13.92
N ASP A 42 5.13 6.46 -12.71
CA ASP A 42 5.32 5.49 -11.61
C ASP A 42 4.79 4.09 -11.99
N SER A 43 3.63 4.01 -12.64
CA SER A 43 3.03 2.73 -13.02
C SER A 43 3.78 2.04 -14.18
N MET A 44 4.33 2.83 -15.10
CA MET A 44 5.16 2.30 -16.18
C MET A 44 6.54 1.88 -15.64
N ALA A 45 7.12 2.62 -14.70
CA ALA A 45 8.33 2.22 -13.98
C ALA A 45 8.11 0.91 -13.20
N LEU A 46 6.96 0.77 -12.51
CA LEU A 46 6.59 -0.48 -11.84
C LEU A 46 6.62 -1.65 -12.81
N LEU A 47 6.00 -1.50 -13.98
CA LEU A 47 5.96 -2.56 -14.99
C LEU A 47 7.37 -2.96 -15.45
N GLN A 48 8.25 -1.98 -15.71
CA GLN A 48 9.65 -2.22 -16.10
C GLN A 48 10.45 -2.93 -15.01
N VAL A 49 10.32 -2.48 -13.76
CA VAL A 49 10.98 -3.09 -12.60
C VAL A 49 10.52 -4.53 -12.39
N LEU A 50 9.20 -4.77 -12.48
CA LEU A 50 8.66 -6.12 -12.31
C LEU A 50 9.08 -7.07 -13.44
N LEU A 51 9.22 -6.59 -14.67
CA LEU A 51 9.75 -7.38 -15.79
C LEU A 51 11.20 -7.78 -15.53
N GLU A 52 12.04 -6.86 -15.04
CA GLU A 52 13.44 -7.13 -14.71
C GLU A 52 13.58 -8.14 -13.57
N LEU A 53 12.76 -8.02 -12.54
CA LEU A 53 12.82 -8.87 -11.35
C LEU A 53 12.11 -10.24 -11.53
N ARG A 54 11.39 -10.42 -12.64
CA ARG A 54 10.58 -11.62 -12.88
C ARG A 54 11.38 -12.92 -12.79
N GLU A 55 12.55 -12.97 -13.38
CA GLU A 55 13.41 -14.16 -13.37
C GLU A 55 14.01 -14.40 -11.99
N THR A 56 14.42 -13.33 -11.30
CA THR A 56 15.02 -13.39 -9.95
C THR A 56 14.06 -13.97 -8.90
N PHE A 57 12.77 -13.65 -9.01
CA PHE A 57 11.75 -14.09 -8.04
C PHE A 57 10.84 -15.21 -8.56
N GLY A 58 10.90 -15.55 -9.83
CA GLY A 58 10.19 -16.69 -10.42
C GLY A 58 8.67 -16.52 -10.50
N TYR A 59 8.13 -15.31 -10.63
CA TYR A 59 6.68 -15.10 -10.72
C TYR A 59 6.19 -14.91 -12.17
N PRO A 60 5.05 -15.49 -12.56
CA PRO A 60 4.30 -15.06 -13.73
C PRO A 60 3.77 -13.64 -13.51
N LEU A 61 3.91 -12.78 -14.54
CA LEU A 61 3.51 -11.38 -14.50
C LEU A 61 2.39 -11.11 -15.49
N THR A 62 1.30 -10.51 -15.01
CA THR A 62 0.24 -9.90 -15.80
C THR A 62 0.10 -8.43 -15.46
N ALA A 63 -0.70 -7.69 -16.21
CA ALA A 63 -1.03 -6.30 -15.93
C ALA A 63 -2.55 -6.09 -15.89
N CYS A 64 -2.99 -5.08 -15.16
CA CYS A 64 -4.37 -4.61 -15.22
C CYS A 64 -4.42 -3.08 -15.37
N HIS A 65 -5.39 -2.61 -16.13
CA HIS A 65 -5.73 -1.20 -16.28
C HIS A 65 -7.20 -1.00 -15.95
N VAL A 66 -7.54 0.10 -15.27
CA VAL A 66 -8.93 0.47 -14.97
C VAL A 66 -9.24 1.79 -15.63
N ASN A 67 -10.03 1.74 -16.70
CA ASN A 67 -10.58 2.93 -17.35
C ASN A 67 -11.88 3.32 -16.64
N HIS A 68 -11.84 4.34 -15.82
CA HIS A 68 -13.02 4.80 -15.05
C HIS A 68 -14.01 5.60 -15.91
N GLY A 69 -13.64 6.01 -17.15
CA GLY A 69 -14.48 6.78 -18.05
C GLY A 69 -14.72 8.25 -17.64
N LEU A 70 -14.13 8.71 -16.52
CA LEU A 70 -14.39 10.06 -15.98
C LEU A 70 -13.84 11.19 -16.85
N ARG A 71 -12.85 10.90 -17.70
CA ARG A 71 -12.16 11.88 -18.57
C ARG A 71 -12.47 11.70 -20.05
N GLY A 72 -13.53 10.93 -20.39
CA GLY A 72 -13.95 10.72 -21.77
C GLY A 72 -12.80 10.25 -22.67
N GLU A 73 -12.57 10.92 -23.80
CA GLU A 73 -11.55 10.57 -24.80
C GLU A 73 -10.12 10.48 -24.22
N THR A 74 -9.79 11.27 -23.19
CA THR A 74 -8.48 11.18 -22.55
C THR A 74 -8.30 9.83 -21.84
N ALA A 75 -9.34 9.31 -21.17
CA ALA A 75 -9.28 7.99 -20.54
C ALA A 75 -9.15 6.86 -21.59
N ASP A 76 -9.80 6.99 -22.75
CA ASP A 76 -9.68 6.01 -23.83
C ASP A 76 -8.29 6.08 -24.50
N ARG A 77 -7.70 7.27 -24.65
CA ARG A 77 -6.31 7.45 -25.10
C ARG A 77 -5.33 6.78 -24.14
N ASP A 78 -5.52 6.96 -22.83
CA ASP A 78 -4.66 6.37 -21.82
C ASP A 78 -4.77 4.83 -21.82
N GLU A 79 -5.98 4.29 -21.99
CA GLU A 79 -6.20 2.85 -22.18
C GLU A 79 -5.49 2.33 -23.44
N ALA A 80 -5.63 3.02 -24.57
CA ALA A 80 -4.97 2.63 -25.82
C ALA A 80 -3.45 2.63 -25.67
N PHE A 81 -2.89 3.62 -24.97
CA PHE A 81 -1.46 3.68 -24.67
C PHE A 81 -1.02 2.47 -23.83
N VAL A 82 -1.71 2.16 -22.73
CA VAL A 82 -1.37 1.02 -21.87
C VAL A 82 -1.46 -0.30 -22.62
N ARG A 83 -2.48 -0.48 -23.48
CA ARG A 83 -2.61 -1.66 -24.34
C ARG A 83 -1.41 -1.83 -25.27
N ALA A 84 -1.01 -0.75 -25.94
CA ALA A 84 0.13 -0.76 -26.84
C ALA A 84 1.45 -1.09 -26.11
N GLU A 85 1.68 -0.48 -24.95
CA GLU A 85 2.91 -0.72 -24.19
C GLU A 85 2.95 -2.13 -23.59
N CYS A 86 1.85 -2.65 -23.02
CA CYS A 86 1.80 -4.03 -22.55
C CYS A 86 2.01 -5.05 -23.69
N ALA A 87 1.44 -4.82 -24.86
CA ALA A 87 1.66 -5.65 -26.03
C ALA A 87 3.12 -5.62 -26.48
N ARG A 88 3.74 -4.43 -26.55
CA ARG A 88 5.17 -4.26 -26.86
C ARG A 88 6.08 -4.99 -25.90
N LEU A 89 5.73 -5.01 -24.61
CA LEU A 89 6.49 -5.66 -23.55
C LEU A 89 6.16 -7.16 -23.37
N GLY A 90 5.20 -7.69 -24.13
CA GLY A 90 4.78 -9.09 -24.02
C GLY A 90 4.11 -9.42 -22.67
N VAL A 91 3.44 -8.45 -22.04
CA VAL A 91 2.72 -8.62 -20.76
C VAL A 91 1.22 -8.75 -21.03
N PRO A 92 0.57 -9.87 -20.65
CA PRO A 92 -0.87 -10.01 -20.75
C PRO A 92 -1.59 -8.93 -19.94
N LEU A 93 -2.55 -8.24 -20.56
CA LEU A 93 -3.28 -7.12 -19.96
C LEU A 93 -4.76 -7.43 -19.84
N THR A 94 -5.32 -7.23 -18.63
CA THR A 94 -6.76 -7.16 -18.38
C THR A 94 -7.16 -5.69 -18.24
N VAL A 95 -8.15 -5.24 -19.01
CA VAL A 95 -8.70 -3.89 -18.87
C VAL A 95 -10.10 -3.97 -18.32
N PHE A 96 -10.38 -3.13 -17.33
CA PHE A 96 -11.69 -3.01 -16.69
C PHE A 96 -12.31 -1.66 -16.98
N ARG A 97 -13.63 -1.67 -17.19
CA ARG A 97 -14.50 -0.49 -17.24
C ARG A 97 -15.62 -0.64 -16.17
N PRO A 98 -16.32 0.42 -15.80
CA PRO A 98 -17.38 0.34 -14.77
C PRO A 98 -18.42 -0.76 -15.01
N ALA A 99 -18.79 -0.98 -16.28
CA ALA A 99 -19.75 -2.01 -16.67
C ALA A 99 -19.27 -3.43 -16.38
N ASP A 100 -17.96 -3.70 -16.43
CA ASP A 100 -17.38 -5.04 -16.25
C ASP A 100 -17.51 -5.53 -14.79
N VAL A 101 -17.66 -4.60 -13.86
CA VAL A 101 -17.83 -4.89 -12.42
C VAL A 101 -19.23 -4.54 -11.90
N GLY A 102 -20.16 -4.23 -12.81
CA GLY A 102 -21.55 -3.91 -12.47
C GLY A 102 -21.71 -2.62 -11.63
N VAL A 103 -20.74 -1.68 -11.74
CA VAL A 103 -20.76 -0.42 -11.00
C VAL A 103 -21.25 0.71 -11.91
N ALA A 104 -22.37 1.34 -11.53
CA ALA A 104 -22.87 2.52 -12.22
C ALA A 104 -21.97 3.73 -11.97
N VAL A 105 -21.79 4.57 -12.99
CA VAL A 105 -21.08 5.85 -12.88
C VAL A 105 -22.06 6.90 -12.36
N PRO A 106 -21.91 7.44 -11.14
CA PRO A 106 -22.80 8.46 -10.61
C PRO A 106 -22.54 9.82 -11.32
N PRO A 107 -23.53 10.72 -11.35
CA PRO A 107 -23.42 12.04 -12.03
C PRO A 107 -22.25 12.91 -11.54
N HIS A 108 -21.80 12.70 -10.30
CA HIS A 108 -20.69 13.44 -9.66
C HIS A 108 -19.60 12.47 -9.21
N ALA A 109 -19.22 11.53 -10.09
CA ALA A 109 -18.13 10.59 -9.82
C ALA A 109 -16.80 11.34 -9.68
N GLY A 110 -16.23 11.31 -8.48
CA GLY A 110 -14.91 11.87 -8.16
C GLY A 110 -13.87 10.79 -7.93
N GLU A 111 -12.72 11.20 -7.37
CA GLU A 111 -11.59 10.31 -7.12
C GLU A 111 -11.92 9.16 -6.16
N ASP A 112 -12.70 9.41 -5.11
CA ASP A 112 -13.15 8.37 -4.18
C ASP A 112 -13.96 7.26 -4.88
N TRP A 113 -14.81 7.64 -5.84
CA TRP A 113 -15.53 6.66 -6.64
C TRP A 113 -14.58 5.88 -7.56
N ALA A 114 -13.67 6.56 -8.25
CA ALA A 114 -12.67 5.93 -9.10
C ALA A 114 -11.77 4.97 -8.28
N ARG A 115 -11.42 5.36 -7.06
CA ARG A 115 -10.69 4.49 -6.12
C ARG A 115 -11.51 3.25 -5.75
N ARG A 116 -12.79 3.38 -5.38
CA ARG A 116 -13.67 2.24 -5.08
C ARG A 116 -13.82 1.30 -6.27
N LEU A 117 -14.03 1.84 -7.48
CA LEU A 117 -14.07 1.06 -8.71
C LEU A 117 -12.79 0.26 -8.91
N ARG A 118 -11.64 0.91 -8.77
CA ARG A 118 -10.32 0.26 -8.89
C ARG A 118 -10.18 -0.94 -7.95
N TYR A 119 -10.56 -0.77 -6.68
CA TYR A 119 -10.49 -1.87 -5.73
C TYR A 119 -11.52 -2.97 -5.99
N ALA A 120 -12.69 -2.67 -6.55
CA ALA A 120 -13.64 -3.69 -7.00
C ALA A 120 -13.06 -4.53 -8.15
N CYS A 121 -12.40 -3.89 -9.13
CA CYS A 121 -11.69 -4.59 -10.20
C CYS A 121 -10.55 -5.47 -9.65
N PHE A 122 -9.79 -4.97 -8.70
CA PHE A 122 -8.73 -5.73 -8.05
C PHE A 122 -9.27 -6.94 -7.28
N ALA A 123 -10.40 -6.80 -6.60
CA ALA A 123 -11.05 -7.91 -5.90
C ALA A 123 -11.48 -9.02 -6.88
N GLN A 124 -11.97 -8.67 -8.08
CA GLN A 124 -12.27 -9.65 -9.13
C GLN A 124 -11.01 -10.41 -9.59
N LEU A 125 -9.88 -9.71 -9.79
CA LEU A 125 -8.62 -10.35 -10.18
C LEU A 125 -8.14 -11.32 -9.10
N LEU A 126 -8.19 -10.91 -7.83
CA LEU A 126 -7.79 -11.78 -6.71
C LEU A 126 -8.71 -13.01 -6.60
N ALA A 127 -10.02 -12.84 -6.78
CA ALA A 127 -10.97 -13.97 -6.83
C ALA A 127 -10.74 -14.87 -8.06
N GLY A 128 -10.21 -14.32 -9.16
CA GLY A 128 -9.87 -15.02 -10.40
C GLY A 128 -8.52 -15.73 -10.41
N GLY A 129 -7.80 -15.77 -9.27
CA GLY A 129 -6.54 -16.53 -9.13
C GLY A 129 -5.26 -15.71 -9.25
N ILE A 130 -5.34 -14.37 -9.28
CA ILE A 130 -4.19 -13.50 -9.03
C ILE A 130 -3.88 -13.52 -7.53
N ASP A 131 -2.64 -13.79 -7.14
CA ASP A 131 -2.24 -13.86 -5.74
C ASP A 131 -1.93 -12.49 -5.14
N CYS A 132 -1.37 -11.58 -5.96
CA CYS A 132 -0.95 -10.26 -5.50
C CYS A 132 -1.06 -9.18 -6.60
N ILE A 133 -1.60 -8.05 -6.23
CA ILE A 133 -1.65 -6.83 -7.07
C ILE A 133 -0.51 -5.91 -6.64
N ALA A 134 0.42 -5.62 -7.54
CA ALA A 134 1.45 -4.63 -7.33
C ALA A 134 0.96 -3.23 -7.73
N THR A 135 1.09 -2.26 -6.81
CA THR A 135 0.72 -0.86 -7.05
C THR A 135 1.95 0.05 -6.98
N ALA A 136 1.94 1.12 -7.76
CA ALA A 136 3.09 1.99 -8.01
C ALA A 136 3.25 3.12 -6.97
N HIS A 137 2.97 2.86 -5.70
CA HIS A 137 3.24 3.84 -4.64
C HIS A 137 4.74 4.00 -4.42
N THR A 138 5.19 5.24 -4.25
CA THR A 138 6.59 5.64 -4.17
C THR A 138 6.98 6.19 -2.79
N ALA A 139 8.26 6.49 -2.57
CA ALA A 139 8.74 7.20 -1.39
C ALA A 139 8.13 8.61 -1.29
N THR A 140 7.89 9.26 -2.44
CA THR A 140 7.17 10.55 -2.50
C THR A 140 5.76 10.41 -1.93
N ASP A 141 5.00 9.36 -2.30
CA ASP A 141 3.67 9.09 -1.73
C ASP A 141 3.72 8.79 -0.22
N GLN A 142 4.80 8.13 0.25
CA GLN A 142 5.04 7.94 1.69
C GLN A 142 5.21 9.27 2.40
N ALA A 143 6.07 10.16 1.86
CA ALA A 143 6.32 11.47 2.42
C ALA A 143 5.04 12.33 2.47
N GLU A 144 4.27 12.36 1.37
CA GLU A 144 2.97 13.03 1.32
C GLU A 144 2.01 12.49 2.39
N THR A 145 1.90 11.17 2.50
CA THR A 145 1.01 10.49 3.44
C THR A 145 1.40 10.78 4.89
N LEU A 146 2.70 10.76 5.20
CA LEU A 146 3.20 11.08 6.52
C LEU A 146 2.88 12.52 6.90
N LEU A 147 3.23 13.49 6.04
CA LEU A 147 2.97 14.92 6.29
C LEU A 147 1.47 15.21 6.45
N PHE A 148 0.65 14.60 5.61
CA PHE A 148 -0.80 14.72 5.70
C PHE A 148 -1.35 14.21 7.03
N ARG A 149 -0.88 13.04 7.48
CA ARG A 149 -1.30 12.44 8.77
C ARG A 149 -0.78 13.22 9.96
N LEU A 150 0.48 13.69 9.92
CA LEU A 150 1.06 14.55 10.96
C LEU A 150 0.28 15.85 11.12
N ALA A 151 -0.10 16.50 10.01
CA ALA A 151 -0.90 17.73 10.03
C ALA A 151 -2.30 17.54 10.65
N ARG A 152 -2.83 16.31 10.63
CA ARG A 152 -4.15 15.96 11.21
C ARG A 152 -4.06 15.38 12.62
N GLY A 153 -2.88 15.19 13.14
CA GLY A 153 -2.61 14.47 14.39
C GLY A 153 -2.61 12.96 14.15
N THR A 154 -1.49 12.32 14.43
CA THR A 154 -1.33 10.87 14.29
C THR A 154 -0.37 10.31 15.32
N GLY A 155 -0.63 9.07 15.78
CA GLY A 155 0.32 8.27 16.55
C GLY A 155 1.24 7.44 15.66
N LEU A 156 2.01 6.53 16.26
CA LEU A 156 2.97 5.66 15.57
C LEU A 156 2.32 4.84 14.44
N HIS A 157 1.13 4.31 14.68
CA HIS A 157 0.40 3.53 13.67
C HIS A 157 0.20 4.30 12.37
N GLY A 158 -0.33 5.51 12.45
CA GLY A 158 -0.51 6.35 11.26
C GLY A 158 0.80 6.90 10.71
N ALA A 159 1.81 7.19 11.55
CA ALA A 159 3.14 7.60 11.12
C ALA A 159 3.88 6.51 10.33
N GLY A 160 3.49 5.23 10.49
CA GLY A 160 3.99 4.12 9.67
C GLY A 160 3.65 4.23 8.18
N GLY A 161 2.82 5.20 7.76
CA GLY A 161 2.56 5.52 6.36
C GLY A 161 1.84 4.39 5.61
N ILE A 162 2.22 4.23 4.35
CA ILE A 162 1.71 3.20 3.44
C ILE A 162 2.47 1.89 3.72
N ARG A 163 1.77 0.80 3.96
CA ARG A 163 2.39 -0.51 4.22
C ARG A 163 2.97 -1.11 2.93
N PRO A 164 4.20 -1.68 2.96
CA PRO A 164 4.81 -2.33 1.79
C PRO A 164 3.98 -3.50 1.25
N LYS A 165 3.36 -4.26 2.14
CA LYS A 165 2.55 -5.44 1.83
C LYS A 165 1.29 -5.46 2.69
N ARG A 166 0.19 -5.96 2.11
CA ARG A 166 -1.03 -6.37 2.80
C ARG A 166 -1.63 -7.57 2.05
N PRO A 167 -2.58 -8.32 2.63
CA PRO A 167 -3.20 -9.43 1.92
C PRO A 167 -3.67 -9.05 0.51
N GLY A 168 -3.16 -9.75 -0.51
CA GLY A 168 -3.46 -9.52 -1.92
C GLY A 168 -2.78 -8.30 -2.57
N TYR A 169 -1.92 -7.55 -1.86
CA TYR A 169 -1.31 -6.32 -2.43
C TYR A 169 0.14 -6.15 -2.01
N CYS A 170 0.97 -5.61 -2.93
CA CYS A 170 2.33 -5.17 -2.63
C CYS A 170 2.66 -3.82 -3.29
N ARG A 171 3.72 -3.17 -2.80
CA ARG A 171 4.15 -1.84 -3.26
C ARG A 171 5.67 -1.82 -3.43
N PRO A 172 6.17 -2.37 -4.54
CA PRO A 172 7.61 -2.55 -4.73
C PRO A 172 8.40 -1.25 -4.81
N LEU A 173 7.76 -0.16 -5.27
CA LEU A 173 8.41 1.13 -5.49
C LEU A 173 8.43 2.06 -4.27
N LEU A 174 7.97 1.62 -3.08
CA LEU A 174 7.95 2.46 -1.88
C LEU A 174 9.34 2.97 -1.46
N GLY A 175 10.40 2.33 -1.90
CA GLY A 175 11.77 2.78 -1.67
C GLY A 175 12.30 3.76 -2.71
N LEU A 176 11.59 4.02 -3.82
CA LEU A 176 11.98 4.95 -4.88
C LEU A 176 11.18 6.25 -4.80
N THR A 177 11.83 7.38 -5.04
CA THR A 177 11.15 8.66 -5.28
C THR A 177 10.53 8.69 -6.67
N ARG A 178 9.63 9.65 -6.92
CA ARG A 178 9.07 9.87 -8.26
C ARG A 178 10.14 10.22 -9.28
N ALA A 179 11.13 11.01 -8.93
CA ALA A 179 12.28 11.32 -9.80
C ALA A 179 13.05 10.05 -10.18
N GLU A 180 13.24 9.12 -9.23
CA GLU A 180 13.88 7.82 -9.50
C GLU A 180 13.02 6.93 -10.41
N THR A 181 11.69 6.94 -10.28
CA THR A 181 10.80 6.17 -11.19
C THR A 181 10.83 6.73 -12.62
N GLU A 182 10.84 8.04 -12.78
CA GLU A 182 11.02 8.69 -14.10
C GLU A 182 12.40 8.35 -14.70
N ALA A 183 13.47 8.34 -13.89
CA ALA A 183 14.80 7.94 -14.32
C ALA A 183 14.83 6.47 -14.82
N VAL A 184 14.12 5.56 -14.16
CA VAL A 184 13.96 4.17 -14.64
C VAL A 184 13.27 4.15 -16.00
N CYS A 185 12.19 4.90 -16.18
CA CYS A 185 11.48 4.97 -17.46
C CYS A 185 12.38 5.52 -18.57
N MET A 186 13.07 6.64 -18.34
CA MET A 186 13.96 7.26 -19.31
C MET A 186 15.08 6.31 -19.74
N ALA A 187 15.74 5.65 -18.79
CA ALA A 187 16.84 4.73 -19.07
C ALA A 187 16.40 3.47 -19.86
N ARG A 188 15.12 3.10 -19.78
CA ARG A 188 14.52 1.99 -20.53
C ARG A 188 13.83 2.42 -21.83
N GLY A 189 13.87 3.71 -22.17
CA GLY A 189 13.11 4.25 -23.30
C GLY A 189 11.61 4.03 -23.15
N GLN A 190 11.14 3.91 -21.91
CA GLN A 190 9.75 3.69 -21.59
C GLN A 190 9.00 5.03 -21.61
N ARG A 191 8.02 5.13 -22.51
CA ARG A 191 7.11 6.28 -22.56
C ARG A 191 6.05 6.17 -21.47
N TRP A 192 5.49 7.30 -21.07
CA TRP A 192 4.35 7.40 -20.16
C TRP A 192 3.43 8.55 -20.54
N VAL A 193 2.22 8.54 -20.00
CA VAL A 193 1.24 9.61 -20.13
C VAL A 193 1.36 10.56 -18.96
N THR A 194 1.42 11.87 -19.23
CA THR A 194 1.39 12.91 -18.19
C THR A 194 -0.06 13.29 -17.94
N ASP A 195 -0.50 13.20 -16.69
CA ASP A 195 -1.85 13.58 -16.28
C ASP A 195 -1.93 15.10 -16.10
N GLU A 196 -2.62 15.80 -17.00
CA GLU A 196 -2.80 17.25 -16.96
C GLU A 196 -3.88 17.72 -15.97
N THR A 197 -4.65 16.80 -15.38
CA THR A 197 -5.88 17.11 -14.65
C THR A 197 -5.82 16.87 -13.14
N ASN A 198 -4.67 16.95 -12.51
CA ASN A 198 -4.53 16.81 -11.03
C ASN A 198 -5.16 18.01 -10.27
N THR A 199 -6.37 18.43 -10.65
CA THR A 199 -7.11 19.58 -10.08
C THR A 199 -8.27 19.19 -9.15
N GLY A 200 -8.46 17.87 -8.85
CA GLY A 200 -9.57 17.37 -8.04
C GLY A 200 -9.33 17.40 -6.52
N ASP A 201 -10.17 16.74 -5.74
CA ASP A 201 -10.30 16.73 -4.27
C ASP A 201 -9.03 16.52 -3.43
N ASP A 202 -7.90 16.36 -4.06
CA ASP A 202 -6.59 16.24 -3.43
C ASP A 202 -5.85 17.56 -3.24
N TYR A 203 -6.59 18.67 -3.07
CA TYR A 203 -5.98 20.00 -2.87
C TYR A 203 -4.94 20.00 -1.73
N ALA A 204 -5.17 19.24 -0.67
CA ALA A 204 -4.23 19.12 0.44
C ALA A 204 -2.97 18.33 0.04
N ARG A 205 -3.08 17.20 -0.66
CA ARG A 205 -1.93 16.43 -1.16
C ARG A 205 -1.18 17.20 -2.24
N ASN A 206 -1.89 17.86 -3.16
CA ASN A 206 -1.27 18.71 -4.16
C ASN A 206 -0.44 19.84 -3.52
N ARG A 207 -0.93 20.46 -2.43
CA ARG A 207 -0.15 21.43 -1.67
C ARG A 207 1.08 20.83 -0.99
N LEU A 208 0.97 19.63 -0.45
CA LEU A 208 2.12 18.94 0.13
C LEU A 208 3.17 18.64 -0.94
N ARG A 209 2.75 18.15 -2.11
CA ARG A 209 3.62 17.83 -3.25
C ARG A 209 4.30 19.05 -3.84
N HIS A 210 3.57 20.14 -4.06
CA HIS A 210 4.06 21.29 -4.79
C HIS A 210 4.61 22.43 -3.91
N ALA A 211 4.37 22.39 -2.60
CA ALA A 211 4.87 23.39 -1.68
C ALA A 211 5.70 22.81 -0.53
N ALA A 212 5.17 21.86 0.24
CA ALA A 212 5.84 21.39 1.45
C ALA A 212 7.06 20.50 1.14
N LEU A 213 6.95 19.53 0.24
CA LEU A 213 8.08 18.65 -0.12
C LEU A 213 9.22 19.42 -0.79
N PRO A 214 9.00 20.34 -1.76
CA PRO A 214 10.06 21.17 -2.29
C PRO A 214 10.73 22.06 -1.24
N ALA A 215 9.97 22.62 -0.30
CA ALA A 215 10.54 23.40 0.81
C ALA A 215 11.44 22.54 1.72
N LEU A 216 11.03 21.32 2.04
CA LEU A 216 11.87 20.36 2.79
C LEU A 216 13.09 19.93 1.96
N GLY A 217 12.94 19.74 0.66
CA GLY A 217 14.03 19.44 -0.28
C GLY A 217 15.10 20.53 -0.32
N SER A 218 14.71 21.80 -0.18
CA SER A 218 15.66 22.90 -0.09
C SER A 218 16.50 22.90 1.19
N VAL A 219 16.02 22.25 2.26
CA VAL A 219 16.79 22.04 3.50
C VAL A 219 17.68 20.82 3.39
N ASN A 220 17.20 19.75 2.77
CA ASN A 220 17.94 18.52 2.56
C ASN A 220 17.41 17.80 1.31
N GLU A 221 18.26 17.59 0.30
CA GLU A 221 17.90 16.93 -0.97
C GLU A 221 17.30 15.53 -0.76
N ALA A 222 17.71 14.82 0.30
CA ALA A 222 17.18 13.50 0.65
C ALA A 222 15.94 13.56 1.58
N ALA A 223 15.18 14.67 1.58
CA ALA A 223 14.04 14.84 2.50
C ALA A 223 12.96 13.76 2.30
N GLU A 224 12.61 13.43 1.06
CA GLU A 224 11.60 12.42 0.75
C GLU A 224 12.02 11.03 1.26
N GLU A 225 13.26 10.61 0.99
CA GLU A 225 13.79 9.34 1.48
C GLU A 225 13.92 9.32 3.01
N ASN A 226 14.25 10.45 3.63
CA ASN A 226 14.31 10.55 5.08
C ASN A 226 12.93 10.38 5.72
N LEU A 227 11.89 10.99 5.13
CA LEU A 227 10.50 10.84 5.55
C LEU A 227 10.02 9.39 5.34
N ALA A 228 10.33 8.79 4.20
CA ALA A 228 10.00 7.38 3.94
C ALA A 228 10.68 6.44 4.94
N ARG A 229 11.97 6.64 5.24
CA ARG A 229 12.69 5.89 6.28
C ARG A 229 12.11 6.09 7.68
N PHE A 230 11.62 7.28 7.98
CA PHE A 230 10.91 7.50 9.24
C PHE A 230 9.64 6.66 9.31
N CYS A 231 8.85 6.58 8.22
CA CYS A 231 7.67 5.71 8.16
C CYS A 231 8.02 4.24 8.43
N GLU A 232 9.11 3.72 7.84
CA GLU A 232 9.57 2.35 8.09
C GLU A 232 9.88 2.12 9.58
N LYS A 233 10.62 3.06 10.20
CA LYS A 233 10.95 2.97 11.64
C LYS A 233 9.70 3.03 12.51
N ALA A 234 8.78 3.95 12.21
CA ALA A 234 7.51 4.07 12.93
C ALA A 234 6.66 2.80 12.79
N ALA A 235 6.59 2.20 11.58
CA ALA A 235 5.90 0.95 11.34
C ALA A 235 6.50 -0.23 12.12
N ARG A 236 7.83 -0.31 12.22
CA ARG A 236 8.53 -1.33 13.03
C ARG A 236 8.29 -1.16 14.51
N ALA A 237 8.31 0.08 15.00
CA ALA A 237 8.00 0.39 16.40
C ALA A 237 6.53 0.04 16.73
N ASP A 238 5.59 0.43 15.89
CA ASP A 238 4.17 0.09 15.99
C ASP A 238 3.96 -1.43 16.07
N ALA A 239 4.59 -2.18 15.16
CA ALA A 239 4.53 -3.65 15.17
C ALA A 239 5.17 -4.28 16.42
N TYR A 240 6.23 -3.68 16.98
CA TYR A 240 6.81 -4.13 18.24
C TYR A 240 5.83 -3.94 19.39
N PHE A 241 5.26 -2.74 19.56
CA PHE A 241 4.27 -2.47 20.60
C PHE A 241 3.02 -3.33 20.46
N ALA A 242 2.55 -3.57 19.24
CA ALA A 242 1.41 -4.46 18.99
C ALA A 242 1.69 -5.90 19.45
N ARG A 243 2.91 -6.42 19.24
CA ARG A 243 3.28 -7.75 19.75
C ARG A 243 3.34 -7.78 21.27
N GLN A 244 3.94 -6.77 21.90
CA GLN A 244 3.99 -6.68 23.38
C GLN A 244 2.58 -6.59 23.98
N ALA A 245 1.70 -5.81 23.36
CA ALA A 245 0.31 -5.72 23.76
C ALA A 245 -0.44 -7.05 23.62
N ALA A 246 -0.22 -7.79 22.54
CA ALA A 246 -0.80 -9.12 22.34
C ALA A 246 -0.32 -10.11 23.41
N THR A 247 0.98 -10.12 23.73
CA THR A 247 1.55 -10.96 24.80
C THR A 247 0.94 -10.58 26.18
N LEU A 248 0.80 -9.29 26.47
CA LEU A 248 0.16 -8.82 27.71
C LEU A 248 -1.29 -9.33 27.82
N LEU A 249 -2.08 -9.23 26.76
CA LEU A 249 -3.46 -9.69 26.74
C LEU A 249 -3.56 -11.22 26.88
N GLU A 250 -2.65 -11.96 26.24
CA GLU A 250 -2.57 -13.41 26.39
C GLU A 250 -2.26 -13.82 27.84
N GLU A 251 -1.23 -13.23 28.45
CA GLU A 251 -0.88 -13.47 29.85
C GLU A 251 -2.02 -13.10 30.80
N ALA A 252 -2.69 -11.97 30.58
CA ALA A 252 -3.82 -11.54 31.39
C ALA A 252 -5.02 -12.48 31.22
N GLY A 253 -5.23 -13.05 30.03
CA GLY A 253 -6.26 -14.06 29.78
C GLY A 253 -5.96 -15.42 30.46
N GLN A 254 -4.69 -15.84 30.52
CA GLN A 254 -4.26 -17.08 31.17
C GLN A 254 -4.31 -17.02 32.71
N ARG A 255 -4.13 -15.83 33.30
CA ARG A 255 -4.14 -15.61 34.76
C ARG A 255 -5.51 -15.41 35.38
N LEU A 256 -6.58 -15.75 34.65
CA LEU A 256 -7.94 -15.68 35.20
C LEU A 256 -8.11 -16.64 36.37
N PRO A 257 -8.82 -16.24 37.44
CA PRO A 257 -9.08 -17.11 38.58
C PRO A 257 -10.01 -18.26 38.17
N PRO A 258 -9.92 -19.45 38.86
CA PRO A 258 -10.75 -20.61 38.57
C PRO A 258 -12.26 -20.32 38.63
N LYS A 259 -12.64 -19.42 39.57
CA LYS A 259 -14.01 -18.90 39.68
C LYS A 259 -14.07 -17.46 39.25
N LEU A 260 -14.68 -17.21 38.11
CA LEU A 260 -14.97 -15.85 37.64
C LEU A 260 -16.17 -15.25 38.37
N PRO A 261 -16.18 -13.93 38.65
CA PRO A 261 -17.38 -13.21 39.02
C PRO A 261 -18.53 -13.42 38.01
N ALA A 262 -19.77 -13.30 38.45
CA ALA A 262 -20.96 -13.60 37.59
C ALA A 262 -20.94 -12.80 36.27
N GLY A 263 -20.63 -11.50 36.31
CA GLY A 263 -20.54 -10.66 35.10
C GLY A 263 -19.43 -11.10 34.14
N ALA A 264 -18.23 -11.40 34.65
CA ALA A 264 -17.12 -11.88 33.83
C ALA A 264 -17.39 -13.26 33.21
N ARG A 265 -18.12 -14.14 33.92
CA ARG A 265 -18.55 -15.43 33.43
C ARG A 265 -19.57 -15.27 32.30
N TYR A 266 -20.54 -14.38 32.46
CA TYR A 266 -21.51 -14.05 31.44
C TYR A 266 -20.84 -13.50 30.16
N ALA A 267 -19.93 -12.52 30.31
CA ALA A 267 -19.18 -11.96 29.19
C ALA A 267 -18.38 -13.05 28.43
N ARG A 268 -17.70 -13.95 29.14
CA ARG A 268 -16.96 -15.06 28.53
C ARG A 268 -17.87 -16.05 27.80
N GLU A 269 -19.03 -16.37 28.38
CA GLU A 269 -20.03 -17.25 27.73
C GLU A 269 -20.63 -16.59 26.50
N ALA A 270 -20.75 -15.26 26.47
CA ALA A 270 -21.17 -14.48 25.32
C ALA A 270 -20.07 -14.32 24.24
N GLY A 271 -18.86 -14.88 24.45
CA GLY A 271 -17.74 -14.77 23.52
C GLY A 271 -16.96 -13.45 23.64
N GLU A 272 -17.21 -12.65 24.68
CA GLU A 272 -16.46 -11.44 24.97
C GLU A 272 -15.11 -11.75 25.63
N GLY A 273 -14.10 -10.92 25.40
CA GLY A 273 -12.79 -11.06 26.04
C GLY A 273 -12.85 -10.72 27.54
N VAL A 274 -12.18 -11.54 28.36
CA VAL A 274 -12.05 -11.32 29.80
C VAL A 274 -10.59 -11.46 30.19
N TRP A 275 -10.05 -10.49 30.93
CA TRP A 275 -8.64 -10.44 31.32
C TRP A 275 -8.50 -10.20 32.82
N ALA A 276 -7.43 -10.79 33.43
CA ALA A 276 -7.06 -10.49 34.79
C ALA A 276 -6.50 -9.06 34.88
N LEU A 277 -6.91 -8.33 35.92
CA LEU A 277 -6.55 -6.92 36.10
C LEU A 277 -5.08 -6.74 36.51
N GLU A 278 -4.51 -7.66 37.30
CA GLU A 278 -3.17 -7.53 37.85
C GLU A 278 -2.06 -7.37 36.80
N PRO A 279 -1.98 -8.20 35.72
CA PRO A 279 -0.98 -7.99 34.69
C PRO A 279 -1.16 -6.65 33.97
N LEU A 280 -2.40 -6.22 33.73
CA LEU A 280 -2.70 -4.94 33.07
C LEU A 280 -2.27 -3.75 33.92
N GLN A 281 -2.45 -3.79 35.25
CA GLN A 281 -2.04 -2.72 36.16
C GLN A 281 -0.51 -2.59 36.31
N LYS A 282 0.23 -3.67 36.07
CA LYS A 282 1.71 -3.70 36.17
C LYS A 282 2.38 -3.42 34.81
N ALA A 283 1.62 -3.36 33.72
CA ALA A 283 2.15 -3.14 32.39
C ALA A 283 2.69 -1.72 32.23
N ASP A 284 3.65 -1.58 31.31
CA ASP A 284 4.06 -0.26 30.83
C ASP A 284 2.84 0.50 30.26
N PRO A 285 2.65 1.77 30.57
CA PRO A 285 1.48 2.55 30.15
C PRO A 285 1.28 2.56 28.63
N LEU A 286 2.35 2.60 27.83
CA LEU A 286 2.28 2.60 26.38
C LEU A 286 1.82 1.23 25.83
N ILE A 287 2.27 0.14 26.45
CA ILE A 287 1.85 -1.22 26.09
C ILE A 287 0.37 -1.42 26.46
N LEU A 288 -0.04 -0.95 27.63
CA LEU A 288 -1.44 -1.02 28.08
C LEU A 288 -2.36 -0.21 27.14
N GLU A 289 -1.97 1.02 26.81
CA GLU A 289 -2.71 1.84 25.84
C GLU A 289 -2.87 1.13 24.49
N THR A 290 -1.78 0.55 23.97
CA THR A 290 -1.79 -0.22 22.72
C THR A 290 -2.71 -1.43 22.81
N ALA A 291 -2.69 -2.16 23.94
CA ALA A 291 -3.55 -3.30 24.19
C ALA A 291 -5.04 -2.89 24.22
N LEU A 292 -5.38 -1.86 24.99
CA LEU A 292 -6.75 -1.36 25.08
C LEU A 292 -7.26 -0.83 23.74
N HIS A 293 -6.39 -0.14 23.00
CA HIS A 293 -6.73 0.34 21.65
C HIS A 293 -7.03 -0.81 20.69
N SER A 294 -6.27 -1.90 20.75
CA SER A 294 -6.50 -3.09 19.93
C SER A 294 -7.85 -3.78 20.20
N LEU A 295 -8.34 -3.68 21.45
CA LEU A 295 -9.63 -4.26 21.85
C LEU A 295 -10.82 -3.37 21.45
N THR A 296 -10.63 -2.05 21.45
CA THR A 296 -11.69 -1.07 21.18
C THR A 296 -11.74 -0.61 19.72
N ALA A 297 -10.68 -0.82 18.96
CA ALA A 297 -10.70 -0.54 17.54
C ALA A 297 -11.67 -1.52 16.86
N PRO A 298 -12.84 -1.07 16.35
CA PRO A 298 -13.62 -1.90 15.45
C PRO A 298 -12.67 -2.36 14.36
N ALA A 299 -12.85 -3.60 13.89
CA ALA A 299 -11.94 -4.19 12.91
C ALA A 299 -11.63 -3.20 11.76
N ARG A 300 -10.65 -2.33 11.97
CA ARG A 300 -10.20 -1.27 11.05
C ARG A 300 -9.56 -1.84 9.78
N ALA A 301 -9.63 -3.16 9.59
CA ALA A 301 -9.34 -3.81 8.32
C ALA A 301 -10.17 -3.28 7.14
N ALA A 302 -11.15 -2.39 7.38
CA ALA A 302 -11.99 -1.77 6.37
C ALA A 302 -11.61 -0.33 6.00
N GLU A 303 -10.80 0.38 6.79
CA GLU A 303 -10.55 1.83 6.60
C GLU A 303 -9.22 2.16 5.90
N ASP A 304 -8.35 1.20 5.67
CA ASP A 304 -7.28 1.32 4.66
C ASP A 304 -7.77 0.92 3.25
N ARG A 305 -9.09 1.02 3.05
CA ARG A 305 -9.72 0.86 1.75
C ARG A 305 -9.67 2.14 0.96
#